data_7c766d4e6008f0fcd97d72130c0429ab
#
_entry.id   7c766d4e6008f0fcd97d72130c0429ab
#
_cell.length_a   1.000
_cell.length_b   1.000
_cell.length_c   1.000
_cell.angle_alpha   90.00
_cell.angle_beta   90.00
_cell.angle_gamma   90.00
#
_symmetry.space_group_name_H-M   'P 1'
#
loop_
_entity.id
_entity.type
_entity.pdbx_description
1 polymer ?
#
loop_
_entity_poly.entity_id
_entity_poly.type
_entity_poly.pdbx_seq_one_letter_code
_entity_poly.pdbx_strand_id
1 'polypeptide(L)'
;MKPLLSVIALSFLTSLPAQTPLISKPAPKRWPAQITKVGIPCSDGATQEAMWFAPASTEKKPLLVGLHTWSSSYASAGGDAVYAEWCVAQGWAFVHPDFRGPNWTAPALGSDRAVQDVVEAVAWAKQQTQVDETRIYLIGVSGGGHMAMLMAGRHPEIWAGVSAWCGIDDIAQWHAEHTKNGVPDKYAQNIEAALGHAPTKGDPEAWKRSPLSCLKQAAAVPLDIAHGIHDGRAGSVPFTHALRAFNAVAAEAGRLDANAFRLFYDTQKLPPGWLPAPPDASYGVKVPIFRHISGNTRLTLFEGGHEIVHQAALNWLAKQRRGQPVVWDVRDFIPLDVEGESGK
;
A
#
# COMPACT_ATOMS: atom_id res chain seq x y z
N MET A 1 16.59 56.22 -45.96
CA MET A 1 16.79 55.86 -44.57
C MET A 1 15.44 55.47 -43.98
N LYS A 2 15.24 54.19 -43.73
CA LYS A 2 14.02 53.69 -43.06
C LYS A 2 14.42 53.30 -41.63
N PRO A 3 13.64 53.66 -40.60
CA PRO A 3 13.97 53.26 -39.22
C PRO A 3 13.60 51.79 -38.97
N LEU A 4 14.54 51.05 -38.38
CA LEU A 4 14.28 49.71 -37.78
C LEU A 4 13.50 49.89 -36.49
N LEU A 5 12.29 49.29 -36.43
CA LEU A 5 11.57 49.09 -35.17
C LEU A 5 12.09 47.80 -34.51
N SER A 6 12.78 47.95 -33.40
CA SER A 6 13.12 46.81 -32.52
C SER A 6 11.90 46.45 -31.69
N VAL A 7 11.35 45.24 -31.90
CA VAL A 7 10.31 44.65 -31.04
C VAL A 7 10.99 43.99 -29.84
N ILE A 8 10.82 44.57 -28.66
CA ILE A 8 11.24 43.97 -27.39
C ILE A 8 10.16 42.97 -26.98
N ALA A 9 10.46 41.70 -27.09
CA ALA A 9 9.61 40.63 -26.56
C ALA A 9 9.77 40.59 -25.04
N LEU A 10 8.72 41.02 -24.30
CA LEU A 10 8.63 40.90 -22.85
C LEU A 10 8.19 39.47 -22.53
N SER A 11 9.15 38.64 -22.08
CA SER A 11 8.87 37.30 -21.58
C SER A 11 8.23 37.41 -20.17
N PHE A 12 6.93 37.22 -20.09
CA PHE A 12 6.28 37.03 -18.80
C PHE A 12 6.65 35.63 -18.23
N LEU A 13 7.63 35.61 -17.34
CA LEU A 13 7.83 34.49 -16.44
C LEU A 13 6.64 34.44 -15.45
N THR A 14 5.63 33.61 -15.74
CA THR A 14 4.63 33.26 -14.76
C THR A 14 5.30 32.41 -13.69
N SER A 15 5.63 33.03 -12.56
CA SER A 15 6.02 32.30 -11.35
C SER A 15 4.84 31.42 -10.93
N LEU A 16 5.02 30.11 -10.99
CA LEU A 16 4.12 29.16 -10.33
C LEU A 16 4.07 29.57 -8.84
N PRO A 17 2.87 29.63 -8.23
CA PRO A 17 2.78 29.90 -6.82
C PRO A 17 3.60 28.84 -6.07
N ALA A 18 4.48 29.27 -5.17
CA ALA A 18 5.19 28.39 -4.26
C ALA A 18 4.12 27.57 -3.52
N GLN A 19 4.12 26.24 -3.73
CA GLN A 19 3.24 25.36 -2.99
C GLN A 19 3.58 25.52 -1.51
N THR A 20 2.60 25.93 -0.72
CA THR A 20 2.73 25.97 0.75
C THR A 20 3.16 24.59 1.22
N PRO A 21 4.23 24.45 2.02
CA PRO A 21 4.59 23.14 2.55
C PRO A 21 3.36 22.56 3.26
N LEU A 22 3.00 21.33 2.90
CA LEU A 22 1.93 20.63 3.59
C LEU A 22 2.33 20.51 5.07
N ILE A 23 1.59 21.21 5.93
CA ILE A 23 1.72 21.02 7.36
C ILE A 23 1.03 19.70 7.65
N SER A 24 1.85 18.68 7.84
CA SER A 24 1.40 17.35 8.17
C SER A 24 0.77 17.38 9.57
N LYS A 25 -0.49 16.95 9.73
CA LYS A 25 -1.12 16.72 11.03
C LYS A 25 -0.74 15.33 11.54
N PRO A 26 -0.59 15.15 12.87
CA PRO A 26 -0.45 13.82 13.44
C PRO A 26 -1.60 12.92 12.99
N ALA A 27 -1.32 11.64 12.75
CA ALA A 27 -2.37 10.67 12.39
C ALA A 27 -3.52 10.71 13.41
N PRO A 28 -4.79 10.63 12.96
CA PRO A 28 -5.94 10.72 13.85
C PRO A 28 -5.90 9.64 14.94
N LYS A 29 -6.14 10.00 16.19
CA LYS A 29 -6.22 9.03 17.30
C LYS A 29 -7.56 8.30 17.37
N ARG A 30 -8.55 8.73 16.60
CA ARG A 30 -9.91 8.19 16.57
C ARG A 30 -10.43 8.18 15.16
N TRP A 31 -11.32 7.23 14.89
CA TRP A 31 -12.10 7.21 13.67
C TRP A 31 -12.96 8.46 13.52
N PRO A 32 -13.18 8.99 12.31
CA PRO A 32 -14.17 10.03 12.04
C PRO A 32 -15.55 9.64 12.58
N ALA A 33 -16.34 10.61 13.01
CA ALA A 33 -17.65 10.38 13.63
C ALA A 33 -18.65 9.66 12.71
N GLN A 34 -18.45 9.72 11.40
CA GLN A 34 -19.27 9.05 10.39
C GLN A 34 -18.97 7.55 10.27
N ILE A 35 -17.81 7.10 10.77
CA ILE A 35 -17.41 5.70 10.71
C ILE A 35 -18.09 4.92 11.83
N THR A 36 -18.73 3.82 11.46
CA THR A 36 -19.45 2.95 12.40
C THR A 36 -18.81 1.58 12.46
N LYS A 37 -18.86 0.96 13.63
CA LYS A 37 -18.51 -0.45 13.79
C LYS A 37 -19.66 -1.33 13.28
N VAL A 38 -19.33 -2.35 12.51
CA VAL A 38 -20.28 -3.33 11.98
C VAL A 38 -19.75 -4.76 12.15
N GLY A 39 -20.64 -5.74 12.17
CA GLY A 39 -20.32 -7.16 12.10
C GLY A 39 -20.65 -7.71 10.71
N ILE A 40 -19.67 -8.35 10.07
CA ILE A 40 -19.80 -8.96 8.74
C ILE A 40 -19.91 -10.48 8.92
N PRO A 41 -21.03 -11.11 8.53
CA PRO A 41 -21.16 -12.57 8.57
C PRO A 41 -20.13 -13.23 7.65
N CYS A 42 -19.43 -14.24 8.15
CA CYS A 42 -18.45 -15.01 7.41
C CYS A 42 -19.00 -16.40 7.05
N SER A 43 -18.53 -16.96 5.93
CA SER A 43 -18.97 -18.26 5.41
C SER A 43 -18.62 -19.44 6.33
N ASP A 44 -17.69 -19.28 7.27
CA ASP A 44 -17.36 -20.28 8.30
C ASP A 44 -18.26 -20.19 9.55
N GLY A 45 -19.28 -19.33 9.53
CA GLY A 45 -20.21 -19.12 10.65
C GLY A 45 -19.74 -18.09 11.68
N ALA A 46 -18.52 -17.56 11.55
CA ALA A 46 -18.05 -16.46 12.39
C ALA A 46 -18.64 -15.11 11.95
N THR A 47 -18.46 -14.10 12.78
CA THR A 47 -18.72 -12.71 12.42
C THR A 47 -17.40 -11.95 12.58
N GLN A 48 -16.88 -11.37 11.49
CA GLN A 48 -15.75 -10.45 11.58
C GLN A 48 -16.24 -9.03 11.85
N GLU A 49 -15.54 -8.33 12.71
CA GLU A 49 -15.78 -6.92 12.96
C GLU A 49 -15.13 -6.08 11.88
N ALA A 50 -15.71 -4.90 11.60
CA ALA A 50 -15.14 -3.93 10.66
C ALA A 50 -15.54 -2.50 11.04
N MET A 51 -14.75 -1.52 10.59
CA MET A 51 -15.17 -0.13 10.53
C MET A 51 -15.74 0.16 9.15
N TRP A 52 -16.86 0.85 9.09
CA TRP A 52 -17.67 1.04 7.90
C TRP A 52 -18.16 2.46 7.72
N PHE A 53 -18.19 2.90 6.47
CA PHE A 53 -18.87 4.13 6.03
C PHE A 53 -19.43 3.95 4.63
N ALA A 54 -20.65 4.46 4.41
CA ALA A 54 -21.19 4.68 3.08
C ALA A 54 -21.86 6.05 3.03
N PRO A 55 -21.61 6.86 1.99
CA PRO A 55 -22.31 8.12 1.82
C PRO A 55 -23.79 7.87 1.49
N ALA A 56 -24.69 8.71 2.00
CA ALA A 56 -26.09 8.67 1.63
C ALA A 56 -26.23 9.10 0.16
N SER A 57 -26.34 8.14 -0.74
CA SER A 57 -26.44 8.38 -2.19
C SER A 57 -27.08 7.20 -2.90
N THR A 58 -27.87 7.49 -3.95
CA THR A 58 -28.38 6.49 -4.89
C THR A 58 -27.43 6.23 -6.05
N GLU A 59 -26.39 7.04 -6.21
CA GLU A 59 -25.37 6.84 -7.25
C GLU A 59 -24.32 5.83 -6.81
N LYS A 60 -23.77 5.10 -7.79
CA LYS A 60 -22.64 4.19 -7.55
C LYS A 60 -21.41 4.96 -7.08
N LYS A 61 -20.81 4.53 -5.97
CA LYS A 61 -19.63 5.14 -5.36
C LYS A 61 -18.42 4.20 -5.39
N PRO A 62 -17.20 4.73 -5.44
CA PRO A 62 -16.01 3.93 -5.20
C PRO A 62 -16.06 3.27 -3.82
N LEU A 63 -15.39 2.11 -3.69
CA LEU A 63 -15.15 1.45 -2.41
C LEU A 63 -13.66 1.41 -2.15
N LEU A 64 -13.23 1.90 -0.99
CA LEU A 64 -11.87 1.69 -0.48
C LEU A 64 -11.89 0.64 0.62
N VAL A 65 -11.07 -0.39 0.47
CA VAL A 65 -10.79 -1.40 1.49
C VAL A 65 -9.46 -1.05 2.14
N GLY A 66 -9.48 -0.64 3.42
CA GLY A 66 -8.29 -0.40 4.22
C GLY A 66 -7.87 -1.64 4.98
N LEU A 67 -6.58 -1.96 5.04
CA LEU A 67 -6.07 -3.13 5.74
C LEU A 67 -5.15 -2.69 6.88
N HIS A 68 -5.43 -3.18 8.11
CA HIS A 68 -4.66 -2.84 9.30
C HIS A 68 -3.24 -3.42 9.28
N THR A 69 -2.36 -2.83 10.07
CA THR A 69 -0.95 -3.24 10.18
C THR A 69 -0.78 -4.54 10.97
N TRP A 70 0.48 -5.03 11.12
CA TRP A 70 0.82 -6.33 11.72
C TRP A 70 0.21 -6.59 13.10
N SER A 71 0.36 -5.62 14.01
CA SER A 71 -0.06 -5.74 15.40
C SER A 71 -1.38 -5.00 15.70
N SER A 72 -2.13 -4.63 14.67
CA SER A 72 -3.35 -3.85 14.74
C SER A 72 -4.59 -4.72 14.53
N SER A 73 -5.75 -4.10 14.53
CA SER A 73 -7.05 -4.70 14.27
C SER A 73 -7.96 -3.67 13.60
N TYR A 74 -9.16 -4.08 13.19
CA TYR A 74 -10.17 -3.18 12.65
C TYR A 74 -10.45 -1.93 13.52
N ALA A 75 -10.29 -2.06 14.83
CA ALA A 75 -10.63 -0.98 15.78
C ALA A 75 -9.55 0.11 15.88
N SER A 76 -8.33 -0.18 15.47
CA SER A 76 -7.20 0.75 15.59
C SER A 76 -7.31 1.85 14.54
N ALA A 77 -7.41 3.11 14.97
CA ALA A 77 -7.49 4.27 14.08
C ALA A 77 -6.11 4.59 13.47
N GLY A 78 -5.30 5.42 14.10
CA GLY A 78 -3.96 5.76 13.60
C GLY A 78 -3.95 6.21 12.14
N GLY A 79 -2.95 5.77 11.39
CA GLY A 79 -2.83 6.04 9.96
C GLY A 79 -4.00 5.50 9.12
N ASP A 80 -4.67 4.44 9.58
CA ASP A 80 -5.81 3.84 8.87
C ASP A 80 -7.05 4.76 8.90
N ALA A 81 -7.19 5.63 9.92
CA ALA A 81 -8.26 6.63 9.96
C ALA A 81 -8.12 7.69 8.88
N VAL A 82 -6.92 7.92 8.34
CA VAL A 82 -6.71 8.84 7.20
C VAL A 82 -7.42 8.31 5.94
N TYR A 83 -7.46 6.99 5.75
CA TYR A 83 -8.23 6.37 4.66
C TYR A 83 -9.72 6.67 4.79
N ALA A 84 -10.23 6.59 6.03
CA ALA A 84 -11.63 6.89 6.32
C ALA A 84 -11.95 8.38 6.14
N GLU A 85 -11.08 9.29 6.60
CA GLU A 85 -11.23 10.75 6.39
C GLU A 85 -11.28 11.09 4.90
N TRP A 86 -10.40 10.49 4.09
CA TRP A 86 -10.44 10.61 2.65
C TRP A 86 -11.79 10.17 2.08
N CYS A 87 -12.27 8.98 2.45
CA CYS A 87 -13.52 8.45 1.95
C CYS A 87 -14.73 9.32 2.32
N VAL A 88 -14.75 9.82 3.55
CA VAL A 88 -15.79 10.78 4.00
C VAL A 88 -15.75 12.05 3.16
N ALA A 89 -14.55 12.63 2.96
CA ALA A 89 -14.36 13.87 2.21
C ALA A 89 -14.69 13.71 0.72
N GLN A 90 -14.38 12.55 0.12
CA GLN A 90 -14.59 12.28 -1.30
C GLN A 90 -15.94 11.63 -1.60
N GLY A 91 -16.75 11.33 -0.60
CA GLY A 91 -18.01 10.61 -0.75
C GLY A 91 -17.85 9.19 -1.29
N TRP A 92 -16.81 8.46 -0.86
CA TRP A 92 -16.56 7.06 -1.17
C TRP A 92 -17.10 6.16 -0.07
N ALA A 93 -17.44 4.93 -0.39
CA ALA A 93 -17.64 3.90 0.62
C ALA A 93 -16.28 3.43 1.17
N PHE A 94 -16.26 3.04 2.45
CA PHE A 94 -15.08 2.57 3.14
C PHE A 94 -15.39 1.35 3.98
N VAL A 95 -14.54 0.32 3.92
CA VAL A 95 -14.56 -0.83 4.82
C VAL A 95 -13.15 -1.14 5.31
N HIS A 96 -13.01 -1.35 6.62
CA HIS A 96 -11.75 -1.72 7.27
C HIS A 96 -11.99 -2.97 8.10
N PRO A 97 -11.87 -4.17 7.47
CA PRO A 97 -12.19 -5.45 8.10
C PRO A 97 -11.08 -5.90 9.06
N ASP A 98 -11.45 -6.78 9.99
CA ASP A 98 -10.52 -7.37 10.95
C ASP A 98 -9.64 -8.49 10.35
N PHE A 99 -10.10 -9.13 9.30
CA PHE A 99 -9.47 -10.29 8.64
C PHE A 99 -8.64 -11.18 9.58
N ARG A 100 -9.26 -11.54 10.71
CA ARG A 100 -8.78 -12.40 11.82
C ARG A 100 -7.80 -11.74 12.77
N GLY A 101 -7.77 -10.41 12.78
CA GLY A 101 -7.03 -9.61 13.77
C GLY A 101 -5.54 -9.63 13.59
N PRO A 102 -4.79 -9.35 14.66
CA PRO A 102 -3.33 -9.25 14.58
C PRO A 102 -2.66 -10.52 14.07
N ASN A 103 -1.56 -10.37 13.34
CA ASN A 103 -0.91 -11.44 12.56
C ASN A 103 -0.07 -12.44 13.40
N TRP A 104 -0.57 -12.84 14.57
CA TRP A 104 0.06 -13.87 15.44
C TRP A 104 -0.86 -15.03 15.82
N THR A 105 -1.97 -15.17 15.14
CA THR A 105 -2.88 -16.31 15.32
C THR A 105 -2.96 -17.14 14.06
N ALA A 106 -3.25 -18.43 14.20
CA ALA A 106 -3.30 -19.34 13.05
C ALA A 106 -4.31 -18.92 11.95
N PRO A 107 -5.50 -18.39 12.26
CA PRO A 107 -6.43 -17.92 11.23
C PRO A 107 -6.06 -16.56 10.61
N ALA A 108 -5.12 -15.81 11.18
CA ALA A 108 -4.60 -14.56 10.63
C ALA A 108 -3.41 -14.78 9.66
N LEU A 109 -2.50 -13.83 9.54
CA LEU A 109 -1.23 -13.92 8.78
C LEU A 109 -1.43 -14.50 7.38
N GLY A 110 -2.29 -13.88 6.57
CA GLY A 110 -2.48 -14.28 5.18
C GLY A 110 -2.98 -15.71 4.97
N SER A 111 -3.60 -16.33 5.99
CA SER A 111 -4.26 -17.62 5.84
C SER A 111 -5.40 -17.55 4.82
N ASP A 112 -5.83 -18.70 4.30
CA ASP A 112 -6.99 -18.75 3.40
C ASP A 112 -8.22 -18.12 4.03
N ARG A 113 -8.37 -18.23 5.36
CA ARG A 113 -9.51 -17.62 6.05
C ARG A 113 -9.42 -16.10 6.10
N ALA A 114 -8.25 -15.55 6.41
CA ALA A 114 -8.03 -14.11 6.39
C ALA A 114 -8.23 -13.52 4.98
N VAL A 115 -7.76 -14.21 3.95
CA VAL A 115 -7.98 -13.83 2.54
C VAL A 115 -9.49 -13.83 2.22
N GLN A 116 -10.20 -14.90 2.61
CA GLN A 116 -11.63 -15.01 2.37
C GLN A 116 -12.43 -13.93 3.12
N ASP A 117 -12.02 -13.55 4.33
CA ASP A 117 -12.65 -12.48 5.10
C ASP A 117 -12.60 -11.11 4.38
N VAL A 118 -11.50 -10.81 3.71
CA VAL A 118 -11.40 -9.58 2.88
C VAL A 118 -12.33 -9.65 1.67
N VAL A 119 -12.44 -10.82 1.00
CA VAL A 119 -13.39 -11.03 -0.11
C VAL A 119 -14.83 -10.85 0.38
N GLU A 120 -15.17 -11.43 1.53
CA GLU A 120 -16.50 -11.34 2.15
C GLU A 120 -16.84 -9.91 2.59
N ALA A 121 -15.85 -9.14 3.06
CA ALA A 121 -16.04 -7.73 3.38
C ALA A 121 -16.40 -6.90 2.14
N VAL A 122 -15.77 -7.16 0.99
CA VAL A 122 -16.14 -6.52 -0.29
C VAL A 122 -17.56 -6.94 -0.72
N ALA A 123 -17.87 -8.23 -0.65
CA ALA A 123 -19.20 -8.74 -1.01
C ALA A 123 -20.29 -8.15 -0.12
N TRP A 124 -20.05 -8.05 1.18
CA TRP A 124 -20.94 -7.41 2.14
C TRP A 124 -21.13 -5.93 1.84
N ALA A 125 -20.05 -5.17 1.61
CA ALA A 125 -20.13 -3.74 1.29
C ALA A 125 -20.99 -3.47 0.05
N LYS A 126 -20.90 -4.32 -0.97
CA LYS A 126 -21.74 -4.25 -2.19
C LYS A 126 -23.23 -4.49 -1.91
N GLN A 127 -23.57 -5.16 -0.82
CA GLN A 127 -24.97 -5.34 -0.38
C GLN A 127 -25.48 -4.13 0.44
N GLN A 128 -24.56 -3.39 1.10
CA GLN A 128 -24.95 -2.26 1.96
C GLN A 128 -25.13 -0.95 1.17
N THR A 129 -24.48 -0.79 0.02
CA THR A 129 -24.54 0.43 -0.78
C THR A 129 -24.29 0.16 -2.27
N GLN A 130 -24.62 1.13 -3.12
CA GLN A 130 -24.34 1.07 -4.55
C GLN A 130 -22.84 1.28 -4.82
N VAL A 131 -22.08 0.19 -4.92
CA VAL A 131 -20.64 0.24 -5.25
C VAL A 131 -20.43 0.27 -6.76
N ASP A 132 -19.54 1.16 -7.22
CA ASP A 132 -19.01 1.12 -8.59
C ASP A 132 -17.92 0.03 -8.66
N GLU A 133 -18.27 -1.12 -9.21
CA GLU A 133 -17.37 -2.28 -9.28
C GLU A 133 -16.11 -2.05 -10.15
N THR A 134 -16.09 -0.97 -10.93
CA THR A 134 -14.90 -0.55 -11.67
C THR A 134 -13.94 0.30 -10.80
N ARG A 135 -14.33 0.62 -9.56
CA ARG A 135 -13.59 1.46 -8.62
C ARG A 135 -13.58 0.85 -7.21
N ILE A 136 -13.14 -0.40 -7.10
CA ILE A 136 -12.87 -1.06 -5.81
C ILE A 136 -11.36 -1.06 -5.60
N TYR A 137 -10.92 -0.40 -4.54
CA TYR A 137 -9.50 -0.18 -4.25
C TYR A 137 -9.08 -0.85 -2.95
N LEU A 138 -7.80 -1.21 -2.88
CA LEU A 138 -7.19 -1.81 -1.72
C LEU A 138 -5.94 -1.02 -1.31
N ILE A 139 -5.80 -0.78 -0.02
CA ILE A 139 -4.67 -0.04 0.54
C ILE A 139 -4.22 -0.65 1.88
N GLY A 140 -2.92 -0.70 2.11
CA GLY A 140 -2.37 -1.14 3.39
C GLY A 140 -0.87 -0.88 3.51
N VAL A 141 -0.42 -0.76 4.76
CA VAL A 141 0.99 -0.59 5.12
C VAL A 141 1.44 -1.72 6.04
N SER A 142 2.72 -2.13 5.96
CA SER A 142 3.29 -3.17 6.82
C SER A 142 2.56 -4.53 6.66
N GLY A 143 1.97 -5.04 7.72
CA GLY A 143 1.09 -6.22 7.67
C GLY A 143 -0.10 -6.03 6.71
N GLY A 144 -0.66 -4.80 6.63
CA GLY A 144 -1.67 -4.45 5.63
C GLY A 144 -1.11 -4.44 4.21
N GLY A 145 0.15 -4.00 4.03
CA GLY A 145 0.87 -4.06 2.75
C GLY A 145 1.15 -5.50 2.30
N HIS A 146 1.51 -6.39 3.24
CA HIS A 146 1.58 -7.83 3.01
C HIS A 146 0.26 -8.38 2.47
N MET A 147 -0.85 -8.11 3.20
CA MET A 147 -2.17 -8.60 2.83
C MET A 147 -2.65 -7.97 1.51
N ALA A 148 -2.35 -6.69 1.26
CA ALA A 148 -2.69 -6.03 0.00
C ALA A 148 -2.02 -6.71 -1.21
N MET A 149 -0.74 -7.03 -1.12
CA MET A 149 -0.03 -7.79 -2.16
C MET A 149 -0.57 -9.21 -2.32
N LEU A 150 -0.88 -9.89 -1.22
CA LEU A 150 -1.47 -11.23 -1.24
C LEU A 150 -2.84 -11.23 -1.95
N MET A 151 -3.70 -10.26 -1.61
CA MET A 151 -5.01 -10.08 -2.25
C MET A 151 -4.91 -9.70 -3.72
N ALA A 152 -3.92 -8.89 -4.12
CA ALA A 152 -3.67 -8.58 -5.53
C ALA A 152 -3.37 -9.83 -6.36
N GLY A 153 -2.63 -10.78 -5.79
CA GLY A 153 -2.31 -12.05 -6.44
C GLY A 153 -3.43 -13.09 -6.36
N ARG A 154 -4.13 -13.18 -5.22
CA ARG A 154 -5.17 -14.20 -4.99
C ARG A 154 -6.51 -13.87 -5.65
N HIS A 155 -6.87 -12.60 -5.67
CA HIS A 155 -8.15 -12.11 -6.19
C HIS A 155 -7.98 -10.89 -7.09
N PRO A 156 -7.19 -11.01 -8.18
CA PRO A 156 -6.92 -9.90 -9.11
C PRO A 156 -8.18 -9.34 -9.78
N GLU A 157 -9.24 -10.12 -9.86
CA GLU A 157 -10.51 -9.75 -10.51
C GLU A 157 -11.30 -8.69 -9.73
N ILE A 158 -10.99 -8.47 -8.44
CA ILE A 158 -11.73 -7.53 -7.60
C ILE A 158 -11.24 -6.09 -7.82
N TRP A 159 -9.93 -5.90 -7.95
CA TRP A 159 -9.28 -4.62 -7.70
C TRP A 159 -9.16 -3.73 -8.95
N ALA A 160 -9.57 -2.49 -8.83
CA ALA A 160 -9.28 -1.43 -9.78
C ALA A 160 -7.87 -0.83 -9.56
N GLY A 161 -7.35 -0.95 -8.35
CA GLY A 161 -6.00 -0.55 -7.98
C GLY A 161 -5.65 -1.04 -6.57
N VAL A 162 -4.39 -1.40 -6.37
CA VAL A 162 -3.85 -1.84 -5.08
C VAL A 162 -2.62 -1.01 -4.75
N SER A 163 -2.61 -0.41 -3.55
CA SER A 163 -1.47 0.38 -3.05
C SER A 163 -0.91 -0.28 -1.79
N ALA A 164 0.27 -0.90 -1.92
CA ALA A 164 0.93 -1.69 -0.89
C ALA A 164 2.22 -1.01 -0.42
N TRP A 165 2.28 -0.64 0.87
CA TRP A 165 3.37 0.12 1.44
C TRP A 165 4.14 -0.69 2.49
N CYS A 166 5.46 -0.68 2.43
CA CYS A 166 6.36 -1.34 3.39
C CYS A 166 5.94 -2.79 3.70
N GLY A 167 5.41 -3.50 2.69
CA GLY A 167 4.83 -4.83 2.86
C GLY A 167 5.87 -5.96 2.87
N ILE A 168 5.51 -7.05 3.55
CA ILE A 168 6.30 -8.29 3.61
C ILE A 168 5.94 -9.16 2.39
N ASP A 169 6.91 -9.57 1.60
CA ASP A 169 6.70 -10.41 0.42
C ASP A 169 6.85 -11.92 0.69
N ASP A 170 7.69 -12.29 1.69
CA ASP A 170 8.03 -13.67 2.04
C ASP A 170 8.10 -13.82 3.57
N ILE A 171 7.22 -14.64 4.14
CA ILE A 171 7.08 -14.84 5.58
C ILE A 171 8.29 -15.58 6.16
N ALA A 172 8.80 -16.61 5.47
CA ALA A 172 9.98 -17.36 5.95
C ALA A 172 11.24 -16.50 5.91
N GLN A 173 11.41 -15.69 4.85
CA GLN A 173 12.53 -14.75 4.75
C GLN A 173 12.46 -13.69 5.85
N TRP A 174 11.28 -13.11 6.10
CA TRP A 174 11.13 -12.09 7.13
C TRP A 174 11.31 -12.65 8.55
N HIS A 175 10.87 -13.90 8.81
CA HIS A 175 11.17 -14.61 10.03
C HIS A 175 12.71 -14.74 10.25
N ALA A 176 13.44 -15.13 9.21
CA ALA A 176 14.90 -15.24 9.29
C ALA A 176 15.58 -13.88 9.55
N GLU A 177 15.08 -12.80 8.97
CA GLU A 177 15.57 -11.42 9.19
C GLU A 177 15.33 -10.95 10.63
N HIS A 178 14.27 -11.47 11.29
CA HIS A 178 13.90 -11.21 12.69
C HIS A 178 14.42 -12.27 13.68
N THR A 179 15.29 -13.18 13.23
CA THR A 179 15.94 -14.19 14.06
C THR A 179 17.46 -13.94 14.08
N LYS A 180 17.96 -13.32 15.14
CA LYS A 180 19.39 -12.99 15.28
C LYS A 180 20.09 -14.00 16.16
N ASN A 181 21.17 -14.62 15.65
CA ASN A 181 21.92 -15.65 16.37
C ASN A 181 21.04 -16.80 16.92
N GLY A 182 20.00 -17.18 16.17
CA GLY A 182 19.06 -18.21 16.57
C GLY A 182 18.01 -17.76 17.60
N VAL A 183 17.96 -16.47 17.94
CA VAL A 183 16.98 -15.90 18.89
C VAL A 183 15.93 -15.11 18.11
N PRO A 184 14.67 -15.56 18.06
CA PRO A 184 13.59 -14.87 17.42
C PRO A 184 13.18 -13.62 18.23
N ASP A 185 13.01 -12.50 17.57
CA ASP A 185 12.39 -11.32 18.16
C ASP A 185 10.85 -11.42 18.12
N LYS A 186 10.15 -10.35 18.54
CA LYS A 186 8.69 -10.32 18.62
C LYS A 186 8.02 -10.69 17.27
N TYR A 187 8.53 -10.24 16.14
CA TYR A 187 7.93 -10.52 14.84
C TYR A 187 8.12 -11.98 14.42
N ALA A 188 9.34 -12.52 14.61
CA ALA A 188 9.58 -13.94 14.36
C ALA A 188 8.71 -14.83 15.29
N GLN A 189 8.60 -14.49 16.58
CA GLN A 189 7.72 -15.19 17.53
C GLN A 189 6.24 -15.13 17.10
N ASN A 190 5.76 -14.00 16.57
CA ASN A 190 4.40 -13.89 16.05
C ASN A 190 4.17 -14.83 14.85
N ILE A 191 5.16 -14.94 13.94
CA ILE A 191 5.11 -15.88 12.82
C ILE A 191 5.05 -17.31 13.31
N GLU A 192 5.93 -17.68 14.27
CA GLU A 192 5.95 -19.00 14.89
C GLU A 192 4.60 -19.34 15.55
N ALA A 193 4.01 -18.39 16.27
CA ALA A 193 2.71 -18.57 16.89
C ALA A 193 1.58 -18.78 15.85
N ALA A 194 1.61 -18.06 14.73
CA ALA A 194 0.64 -18.19 13.67
C ALA A 194 0.78 -19.49 12.86
N LEU A 195 2.02 -19.98 12.66
CA LEU A 195 2.30 -21.20 11.91
C LEU A 195 2.31 -22.44 12.78
N GLY A 196 2.52 -22.29 14.10
CA GLY A 196 2.74 -23.40 15.05
C GLY A 196 4.17 -23.93 15.05
N HIS A 197 5.09 -23.34 14.29
CA HIS A 197 6.50 -23.69 14.20
C HIS A 197 7.33 -22.55 13.61
N ALA A 198 8.66 -22.60 13.82
CA ALA A 198 9.61 -21.72 13.15
C ALA A 198 9.75 -22.11 11.67
N PRO A 199 9.39 -21.25 10.71
CA PRO A 199 9.48 -21.58 9.30
C PRO A 199 10.93 -21.56 8.83
N THR A 200 11.24 -22.46 7.90
CA THR A 200 12.51 -22.46 7.15
C THR A 200 12.26 -22.07 5.70
N LYS A 201 13.33 -21.78 4.96
CA LYS A 201 13.24 -21.51 3.52
C LYS A 201 12.57 -22.69 2.80
N GLY A 202 11.47 -22.41 2.09
CA GLY A 202 10.70 -23.41 1.39
C GLY A 202 9.60 -24.07 2.21
N ASP A 203 9.35 -23.59 3.43
CA ASP A 203 8.19 -24.00 4.24
C ASP A 203 6.90 -23.78 3.46
N PRO A 204 6.08 -24.84 3.23
CA PRO A 204 4.90 -24.74 2.37
C PRO A 204 3.83 -23.81 2.90
N GLU A 205 3.61 -23.79 4.24
CA GLU A 205 2.57 -22.95 4.84
C GLU A 205 3.01 -21.48 4.87
N ALA A 206 4.27 -21.20 5.23
CA ALA A 206 4.81 -19.85 5.15
C ALA A 206 4.81 -19.34 3.70
N TRP A 207 5.17 -20.18 2.73
CA TRP A 207 5.12 -19.84 1.30
C TRP A 207 3.69 -19.54 0.86
N LYS A 208 2.72 -20.37 1.20
CA LYS A 208 1.31 -20.18 0.87
C LYS A 208 0.77 -18.84 1.38
N ARG A 209 1.23 -18.38 2.54
CA ARG A 209 0.86 -17.10 3.16
C ARG A 209 1.69 -15.92 2.66
N SER A 210 2.69 -16.16 1.84
CA SER A 210 3.58 -15.13 1.28
C SER A 210 3.03 -14.60 -0.05
N PRO A 211 3.01 -13.28 -0.28
CA PRO A 211 2.66 -12.70 -1.58
C PRO A 211 3.42 -13.28 -2.75
N LEU A 212 4.71 -13.60 -2.61
CA LEU A 212 5.53 -14.18 -3.68
C LEU A 212 4.94 -15.45 -4.27
N SER A 213 4.13 -16.20 -3.50
CA SER A 213 3.47 -17.43 -3.99
C SER A 213 2.45 -17.18 -5.11
N CYS A 214 1.89 -15.97 -5.19
CA CYS A 214 0.76 -15.67 -6.08
C CYS A 214 0.88 -14.34 -6.85
N LEU A 215 1.83 -13.46 -6.53
CA LEU A 215 1.94 -12.11 -7.12
C LEU A 215 2.01 -12.09 -8.65
N LYS A 216 2.50 -13.16 -9.29
CA LYS A 216 2.50 -13.27 -10.76
C LYS A 216 1.09 -13.11 -11.35
N GLN A 217 0.05 -13.54 -10.65
CA GLN A 217 -1.34 -13.42 -11.09
C GLN A 217 -1.83 -11.96 -11.08
N ALA A 218 -1.16 -11.06 -10.33
CA ALA A 218 -1.50 -9.64 -10.27
C ALA A 218 -1.08 -8.82 -11.50
N ALA A 219 -0.48 -9.42 -12.53
CA ALA A 219 0.09 -8.71 -13.68
C ALA A 219 -0.90 -7.77 -14.43
N ALA A 220 -2.19 -8.04 -14.34
CA ALA A 220 -3.24 -7.20 -14.93
C ALA A 220 -3.80 -6.13 -13.95
N VAL A 221 -3.45 -6.20 -12.66
CA VAL A 221 -3.92 -5.28 -11.63
C VAL A 221 -3.02 -4.03 -11.60
N PRO A 222 -3.58 -2.81 -11.62
CA PRO A 222 -2.81 -1.62 -11.27
C PRO A 222 -2.27 -1.76 -9.84
N LEU A 223 -0.95 -2.02 -9.71
CA LEU A 223 -0.29 -2.31 -8.43
C LEU A 223 0.83 -1.31 -8.16
N ASP A 224 0.70 -0.55 -7.08
CA ASP A 224 1.71 0.39 -6.59
C ASP A 224 2.37 -0.17 -5.33
N ILE A 225 3.65 -0.53 -5.42
CA ILE A 225 4.47 -1.03 -4.31
C ILE A 225 5.40 0.09 -3.90
N ALA A 226 5.28 0.58 -2.67
CA ALA A 226 6.11 1.66 -2.17
C ALA A 226 6.81 1.29 -0.85
N HIS A 227 8.05 1.77 -0.65
CA HIS A 227 8.85 1.43 0.52
C HIS A 227 9.83 2.55 0.86
N GLY A 228 10.00 2.84 2.16
CA GLY A 228 11.01 3.79 2.60
C GLY A 228 12.40 3.18 2.56
N ILE A 229 13.38 3.94 2.07
CA ILE A 229 14.76 3.43 1.88
C ILE A 229 15.49 3.09 3.18
N HIS A 230 15.04 3.66 4.32
CA HIS A 230 15.63 3.40 5.63
C HIS A 230 14.97 2.24 6.39
N ASP A 231 13.86 1.69 5.87
CA ASP A 231 13.16 0.58 6.51
C ASP A 231 14.01 -0.70 6.55
N GLY A 232 13.85 -1.50 7.61
CA GLY A 232 14.68 -2.64 7.94
C GLY A 232 15.97 -2.29 8.69
N ARG A 233 16.36 -0.99 8.71
CA ARG A 233 17.47 -0.46 9.54
C ARG A 233 16.91 0.34 10.73
N ALA A 234 15.94 1.22 10.47
CA ALA A 234 15.21 2.00 11.46
C ALA A 234 13.74 1.60 11.55
N GLY A 235 13.35 0.52 10.87
CA GLY A 235 12.02 -0.07 10.81
C GLY A 235 12.10 -1.59 10.77
N SER A 236 10.97 -2.26 10.52
CA SER A 236 10.85 -3.71 10.67
C SER A 236 10.96 -4.50 9.36
N VAL A 237 10.78 -3.88 8.20
CA VAL A 237 10.74 -4.59 6.92
C VAL A 237 11.80 -4.03 5.95
N PRO A 238 12.84 -4.79 5.62
CA PRO A 238 13.82 -4.35 4.64
C PRO A 238 13.17 -4.04 3.28
N PHE A 239 13.53 -2.94 2.64
CA PHE A 239 12.93 -2.57 1.34
C PHE A 239 13.25 -3.57 0.21
N THR A 240 14.13 -4.53 0.44
CA THR A 240 14.35 -5.66 -0.47
C THR A 240 13.08 -6.50 -0.70
N HIS A 241 12.15 -6.50 0.26
CA HIS A 241 10.82 -7.10 0.09
C HIS A 241 10.05 -6.46 -1.08
N ALA A 242 10.06 -5.14 -1.18
CA ALA A 242 9.42 -4.43 -2.29
C ALA A 242 10.09 -4.73 -3.65
N LEU A 243 11.43 -4.84 -3.68
CA LEU A 243 12.19 -5.19 -4.88
C LEU A 243 11.85 -6.60 -5.38
N ARG A 244 11.79 -7.60 -4.49
CA ARG A 244 11.42 -8.98 -4.84
C ARG A 244 9.95 -9.08 -5.26
N ALA A 245 9.04 -8.41 -4.54
CA ALA A 245 7.62 -8.36 -4.88
C ALA A 245 7.40 -7.77 -6.27
N PHE A 246 8.07 -6.66 -6.60
CA PHE A 246 8.03 -6.08 -7.94
C PHE A 246 8.49 -7.08 -9.01
N ASN A 247 9.64 -7.73 -8.80
CA ASN A 247 10.18 -8.72 -9.75
C ASN A 247 9.27 -9.94 -9.93
N ALA A 248 8.48 -10.31 -8.93
CA ALA A 248 7.52 -11.41 -9.03
C ALA A 248 6.36 -11.11 -9.98
N VAL A 249 5.96 -9.84 -10.11
CA VAL A 249 4.90 -9.40 -11.01
C VAL A 249 5.43 -9.00 -12.38
N ALA A 250 6.59 -8.35 -12.41
CA ALA A 250 7.18 -7.79 -13.63
C ALA A 250 7.43 -8.86 -14.71
N ALA A 251 7.12 -8.50 -15.96
CA ALA A 251 7.58 -9.30 -17.10
C ALA A 251 9.12 -9.40 -17.10
N GLU A 252 9.68 -10.47 -17.66
CA GLU A 252 11.12 -10.76 -17.60
C GLU A 252 11.99 -9.58 -18.05
N ALA A 253 11.64 -8.95 -19.16
CA ALA A 253 12.37 -7.79 -19.68
C ALA A 253 12.29 -6.53 -18.80
N GLY A 254 11.33 -6.49 -17.87
CA GLY A 254 11.13 -5.37 -16.93
C GLY A 254 11.65 -5.65 -15.52
N ARG A 255 12.28 -6.82 -15.28
CA ARG A 255 12.81 -7.16 -13.97
C ARG A 255 14.07 -6.38 -13.64
N LEU A 256 14.24 -6.07 -12.39
CA LEU A 256 15.46 -5.52 -11.82
C LEU A 256 16.48 -6.64 -11.57
N ASP A 257 17.78 -6.34 -11.70
CA ASP A 257 18.83 -7.31 -11.36
C ASP A 257 18.81 -7.63 -9.85
N ALA A 258 18.39 -8.84 -9.53
CA ALA A 258 18.28 -9.31 -8.16
C ALA A 258 19.65 -9.39 -7.42
N ASN A 259 20.77 -9.52 -8.14
CA ASN A 259 22.09 -9.51 -7.54
C ASN A 259 22.46 -8.15 -6.95
N ALA A 260 21.84 -7.08 -7.44
CA ALA A 260 22.04 -5.72 -6.93
C ALA A 260 21.26 -5.41 -5.64
N PHE A 261 20.25 -6.20 -5.28
CA PHE A 261 19.33 -5.87 -4.18
C PHE A 261 20.04 -5.75 -2.83
N ARG A 262 20.91 -6.69 -2.52
CA ARG A 262 21.64 -6.70 -1.26
C ARG A 262 22.60 -5.52 -1.17
N LEU A 263 23.36 -5.25 -2.22
CA LEU A 263 24.29 -4.12 -2.26
C LEU A 263 23.52 -2.79 -2.15
N PHE A 264 22.39 -2.67 -2.85
CA PHE A 264 21.54 -1.47 -2.75
C PHE A 264 21.04 -1.26 -1.32
N TYR A 265 20.53 -2.32 -0.69
CA TYR A 265 20.10 -2.25 0.71
C TYR A 265 21.22 -1.83 1.64
N ASP A 266 22.41 -2.44 1.52
CA ASP A 266 23.53 -2.19 2.42
C ASP A 266 24.12 -0.78 2.24
N THR A 267 24.15 -0.25 1.04
CA THR A 267 24.79 1.04 0.73
C THR A 267 23.82 2.20 0.64
N GLN A 268 22.51 1.93 0.42
CA GLN A 268 21.46 2.91 0.10
C GLN A 268 21.82 3.80 -1.12
N LYS A 269 22.71 3.30 -1.98
CA LYS A 269 23.10 3.96 -3.22
C LYS A 269 22.53 3.19 -4.40
N LEU A 270 21.96 3.93 -5.36
CA LEU A 270 21.43 3.32 -6.58
C LEU A 270 22.49 2.45 -7.26
N PRO A 271 22.14 1.22 -7.65
CA PRO A 271 23.03 0.36 -8.42
C PRO A 271 23.41 1.03 -9.77
N PRO A 272 24.57 0.67 -10.33
CA PRO A 272 24.95 1.14 -11.67
C PRO A 272 23.87 0.87 -12.72
N GLY A 273 23.53 1.88 -13.50
CA GLY A 273 22.50 1.80 -14.55
C GLY A 273 21.05 1.98 -14.07
N TRP A 274 20.80 2.03 -12.77
CA TRP A 274 19.48 2.40 -12.26
C TRP A 274 19.34 3.92 -12.23
N LEU A 275 18.17 4.40 -12.68
CA LEU A 275 17.93 5.84 -12.77
C LEU A 275 17.17 6.34 -11.53
N PRO A 276 17.49 7.55 -11.02
CA PRO A 276 16.72 8.17 -9.96
C PRO A 276 15.26 8.40 -10.39
N ALA A 277 14.37 8.39 -9.41
CA ALA A 277 12.96 8.68 -9.65
C ALA A 277 12.77 10.11 -10.15
N PRO A 278 11.82 10.36 -11.07
CA PRO A 278 11.40 11.72 -11.38
C PRO A 278 10.73 12.36 -10.16
N PRO A 279 10.76 13.70 -10.03
CA PRO A 279 10.03 14.40 -8.98
C PRO A 279 8.53 14.06 -8.99
N ASP A 280 7.97 13.89 -7.79
CA ASP A 280 6.53 13.62 -7.61
C ASP A 280 6.04 14.41 -6.39
N ALA A 281 5.31 15.50 -6.66
CA ALA A 281 4.84 16.41 -5.62
C ALA A 281 3.84 15.76 -4.66
N SER A 282 3.16 14.66 -5.05
CA SER A 282 2.24 13.93 -4.18
C SER A 282 2.95 13.28 -2.98
N TYR A 283 4.27 13.08 -3.07
CA TYR A 283 5.09 12.55 -1.97
C TYR A 283 5.51 13.64 -0.94
N GLY A 284 5.28 14.93 -1.24
CA GLY A 284 5.67 16.01 -0.35
C GLY A 284 7.18 16.00 -0.04
N VAL A 285 7.51 16.01 1.26
CA VAL A 285 8.91 15.96 1.73
C VAL A 285 9.55 14.56 1.64
N LYS A 286 8.76 13.52 1.45
CA LYS A 286 9.18 12.11 1.32
C LYS A 286 9.53 11.78 -0.14
N VAL A 287 10.45 12.52 -0.73
CA VAL A 287 10.75 12.46 -2.16
C VAL A 287 11.07 11.04 -2.66
N PRO A 288 10.55 10.61 -3.81
CA PRO A 288 10.97 9.37 -4.45
C PRO A 288 12.46 9.39 -4.81
N ILE A 289 13.17 8.33 -4.44
CA ILE A 289 14.60 8.13 -4.75
C ILE A 289 14.74 7.26 -5.98
N PHE A 290 13.98 6.18 -6.04
CA PHE A 290 13.97 5.23 -7.15
C PHE A 290 12.55 4.89 -7.53
N ARG A 291 12.29 4.82 -8.84
CA ARG A 291 10.99 4.38 -9.36
C ARG A 291 11.21 3.52 -10.60
N HIS A 292 10.51 2.41 -10.65
CA HIS A 292 10.54 1.52 -11.80
C HIS A 292 9.12 1.03 -12.12
N ILE A 293 8.80 0.92 -13.42
CA ILE A 293 7.49 0.50 -13.90
C ILE A 293 7.67 -0.65 -14.88
N SER A 294 6.90 -1.70 -14.70
CA SER A 294 6.80 -2.81 -15.66
C SER A 294 5.33 -3.24 -15.76
N GLY A 295 4.75 -3.08 -16.95
CA GLY A 295 3.32 -3.35 -17.16
C GLY A 295 2.45 -2.50 -16.25
N ASN A 296 1.57 -3.14 -15.48
CA ASN A 296 0.65 -2.49 -14.56
C ASN A 296 1.21 -2.38 -13.12
N THR A 297 2.50 -2.61 -12.92
CA THR A 297 3.13 -2.54 -11.60
C THR A 297 4.17 -1.43 -11.55
N ARG A 298 4.11 -0.62 -10.50
CA ARG A 298 5.10 0.40 -10.16
C ARG A 298 5.75 0.06 -8.82
N LEU A 299 7.07 0.20 -8.77
CA LEU A 299 7.85 0.23 -7.54
C LEU A 299 8.32 1.65 -7.29
N THR A 300 8.16 2.14 -6.06
CA THR A 300 8.74 3.41 -5.61
C THR A 300 9.48 3.22 -4.30
N LEU A 301 10.78 3.53 -4.27
CA LEU A 301 11.52 3.71 -3.03
C LEU A 301 11.62 5.20 -2.76
N PHE A 302 11.25 5.62 -1.55
CA PHE A 302 11.19 7.05 -1.18
C PHE A 302 12.06 7.35 0.04
N GLU A 303 12.39 8.61 0.25
CA GLU A 303 13.10 9.12 1.41
C GLU A 303 12.21 9.00 2.65
N GLY A 304 12.37 7.93 3.40
CA GLY A 304 11.53 7.60 4.55
C GLY A 304 11.87 6.25 5.17
N GLY A 305 11.17 5.94 6.24
CA GLY A 305 11.28 4.69 7.01
C GLY A 305 10.08 3.76 6.77
N HIS A 306 9.62 3.13 7.85
CA HIS A 306 8.47 2.22 7.85
C HIS A 306 7.15 3.00 7.92
N GLU A 307 6.74 3.58 6.80
CA GLU A 307 5.61 4.52 6.75
C GLU A 307 4.90 4.51 5.39
N ILE A 308 3.71 5.11 5.35
CA ILE A 308 2.95 5.35 4.12
C ILE A 308 2.86 6.86 3.85
N VAL A 309 2.96 7.26 2.58
CA VAL A 309 2.63 8.61 2.13
C VAL A 309 1.18 8.61 1.65
N HIS A 310 0.24 8.84 2.56
CA HIS A 310 -1.21 8.75 2.31
C HIS A 310 -1.65 9.56 1.09
N GLN A 311 -1.13 10.78 0.94
CA GLN A 311 -1.45 11.64 -0.19
C GLN A 311 -1.09 10.99 -1.52
N ALA A 312 0.10 10.40 -1.63
CA ALA A 312 0.53 9.72 -2.86
C ALA A 312 -0.34 8.49 -3.15
N ALA A 313 -0.60 7.67 -2.12
CA ALA A 313 -1.38 6.44 -2.23
C ALA A 313 -2.82 6.70 -2.68
N LEU A 314 -3.54 7.55 -1.94
CA LEU A 314 -4.97 7.79 -2.16
C LEU A 314 -5.26 8.54 -3.46
N ASN A 315 -4.44 9.54 -3.79
CA ASN A 315 -4.60 10.27 -5.04
C ASN A 315 -4.28 9.38 -6.26
N TRP A 316 -3.28 8.47 -6.15
CA TRP A 316 -3.01 7.53 -7.22
C TRP A 316 -4.17 6.54 -7.40
N LEU A 317 -4.69 5.94 -6.32
CA LEU A 317 -5.85 5.04 -6.38
C LEU A 317 -7.06 5.71 -7.02
N ALA A 318 -7.32 6.97 -6.70
CA ALA A 318 -8.46 7.72 -7.23
C ALA A 318 -8.47 7.87 -8.77
N LYS A 319 -7.31 7.74 -9.41
CA LYS A 319 -7.18 7.80 -10.88
C LYS A 319 -7.40 6.45 -11.56
N GLN A 320 -7.39 5.35 -10.82
CA GLN A 320 -7.47 4.01 -11.43
C GLN A 320 -8.91 3.60 -11.73
N ARG A 321 -9.09 2.81 -12.78
CA ARG A 321 -10.35 2.15 -13.11
C ARG A 321 -10.06 0.77 -13.68
N ARG A 322 -10.76 -0.23 -13.19
CA ARG A 322 -10.63 -1.60 -13.70
C ARG A 322 -10.98 -1.66 -15.18
N GLY A 323 -10.12 -2.33 -15.94
CA GLY A 323 -10.29 -2.46 -17.40
C GLY A 323 -9.85 -1.23 -18.21
N GLN A 324 -9.27 -0.22 -17.57
CA GLN A 324 -8.66 0.92 -18.25
C GLN A 324 -7.14 0.90 -18.11
N PRO A 325 -6.40 1.56 -19.02
CA PRO A 325 -4.96 1.73 -18.87
C PRO A 325 -4.60 2.41 -17.55
N VAL A 326 -3.50 1.97 -16.93
CA VAL A 326 -3.04 2.52 -15.65
C VAL A 326 -2.60 3.97 -15.79
N VAL A 327 -3.06 4.81 -14.89
CA VAL A 327 -2.64 6.22 -14.79
C VAL A 327 -1.53 6.32 -13.75
N TRP A 328 -0.29 6.56 -14.20
CA TRP A 328 0.86 6.69 -13.30
C TRP A 328 1.13 8.12 -12.84
N ASP A 329 0.82 9.10 -13.67
CA ASP A 329 1.06 10.51 -13.39
C ASP A 329 -0.12 11.13 -12.63
N VAL A 330 0.16 11.64 -11.45
CA VAL A 330 -0.83 12.28 -10.57
C VAL A 330 -0.40 13.73 -10.33
N ARG A 331 -0.49 14.58 -11.37
CA ARG A 331 -0.14 16.02 -11.27
C ARG A 331 -1.18 16.82 -10.52
N ASP A 332 -2.46 16.52 -10.78
CA ASP A 332 -3.58 17.16 -10.11
C ASP A 332 -4.02 16.28 -8.94
N PHE A 333 -3.42 16.48 -7.79
CA PHE A 333 -3.74 15.73 -6.57
C PHE A 333 -4.46 16.61 -5.54
N ILE A 334 -5.29 15.96 -4.73
CA ILE A 334 -5.96 16.59 -3.59
C ILE A 334 -4.95 16.58 -2.44
N PRO A 335 -4.55 17.75 -1.93
CA PRO A 335 -3.66 17.81 -0.77
C PRO A 335 -4.33 17.17 0.45
N LEU A 336 -3.58 16.34 1.16
CA LEU A 336 -3.96 15.86 2.49
C LEU A 336 -3.15 16.62 3.52
N ASP A 337 -3.85 17.17 4.49
CA ASP A 337 -3.26 17.88 5.62
C ASP A 337 -2.91 16.84 6.72
N VAL A 338 -2.00 15.92 6.40
CA VAL A 338 -1.58 14.82 7.29
C VAL A 338 -0.08 14.87 7.51
N GLU A 339 0.35 14.97 8.75
CA GLU A 339 1.75 14.77 9.12
C GLU A 339 2.14 13.30 8.96
N GLY A 340 3.18 13.04 8.20
CA GLY A 340 3.83 11.73 8.22
C GLY A 340 4.26 11.42 9.66
N GLU A 341 3.87 10.26 10.19
CA GLU A 341 4.38 9.78 11.47
C GLU A 341 5.90 9.67 11.36
N SER A 342 6.60 10.60 12.01
CA SER A 342 8.01 10.38 12.34
C SER A 342 8.01 9.26 13.38
N GLY A 343 8.37 8.05 12.97
CA GLY A 343 8.53 6.92 13.88
C GLY A 343 9.43 7.28 15.05
N LYS A 344 8.89 7.23 16.26
CA LYS A 344 9.66 7.10 17.49
C LYS A 344 9.99 5.66 17.75
#